data_45693e7d70a690327e77e1fcce947027
#
_entry.id   45693e7d70a690327e77e1fcce947027
#
_cell.length_a   1.000
_cell.length_b   1.000
_cell.length_c   1.000
_cell.angle_alpha   90.00
_cell.angle_beta   90.00
_cell.angle_gamma   90.00
#
_symmetry.space_group_name_H-M   'P 1'
#
loop_
_entity.id
_entity.type
_entity.pdbx_description
1 polymer ?
#
loop_
_entity_poly.entity_id
_entity_poly.type
_entity_poly.pdbx_seq_one_letter_code
_entity_poly.pdbx_strand_id
1 'polypeptide(L)'
;MSLPNLRLAAARLHVPRGMRRQALEELFSRTAAAFGSPVPPPRGEAQAERLAEYARFTRERAEGALKRRSGGKTSKDGAVAGERPADLAALERRLYRAARGLGGRLRLQLGVRTPAEVMVAARIIYRQLGIDFRGSADGEIVIPRCFFASVYTPRVCALVSALDRGLLAGLAGGGELRFVQRLTEGTCCCRAHFVKGRL
;
A
#
# COMPACT_ATOMS: atom_id res chain seq x y z
N MET A 1 -31.70 11.89 4.91
CA MET A 1 -31.23 10.58 4.37
C MET A 1 -30.27 10.88 3.24
N SER A 2 -28.98 10.45 3.35
CA SER A 2 -27.98 10.67 2.30
C SER A 2 -28.27 9.72 1.13
N LEU A 3 -28.27 10.25 -0.10
CA LEU A 3 -28.45 9.44 -1.30
C LEU A 3 -27.35 8.36 -1.38
N PRO A 4 -27.68 7.11 -1.77
CA PRO A 4 -26.69 6.05 -1.89
C PRO A 4 -25.63 6.42 -2.93
N ASN A 5 -24.38 6.13 -2.62
CA ASN A 5 -23.27 6.36 -3.54
C ASN A 5 -23.30 5.30 -4.65
N LEU A 6 -23.97 5.64 -5.76
CA LEU A 6 -24.16 4.73 -6.90
C LEU A 6 -22.83 4.28 -7.55
N ARG A 7 -21.82 5.15 -7.56
CA ARG A 7 -20.49 4.80 -8.11
C ARG A 7 -19.83 3.71 -7.29
N LEU A 8 -19.88 3.85 -5.98
CA LEU A 8 -19.31 2.86 -5.06
C LEU A 8 -20.11 1.56 -5.07
N ALA A 9 -21.44 1.64 -5.18
CA ALA A 9 -22.30 0.46 -5.33
C ALA A 9 -21.99 -0.32 -6.61
N ALA A 10 -21.85 0.36 -7.75
CA ALA A 10 -21.46 -0.26 -9.02
C ALA A 10 -20.07 -0.92 -8.93
N ALA A 11 -19.09 -0.24 -8.35
CA ALA A 11 -17.74 -0.78 -8.16
C ALA A 11 -17.70 -2.02 -7.23
N ARG A 12 -18.64 -2.14 -6.28
CA ARG A 12 -18.79 -3.36 -5.45
C ARG A 12 -19.21 -4.57 -6.27
N LEU A 13 -20.08 -4.37 -7.26
CA LEU A 13 -20.61 -5.45 -8.10
C LEU A 13 -19.59 -5.88 -9.13
N HIS A 14 -18.99 -4.92 -9.81
CA HIS A 14 -18.03 -5.21 -10.87
C HIS A 14 -16.99 -4.09 -11.02
N VAL A 15 -15.72 -4.49 -11.11
CA VAL A 15 -14.62 -3.61 -11.55
C VAL A 15 -14.16 -4.13 -12.92
N PRO A 16 -14.32 -3.35 -14.01
CA PRO A 16 -13.92 -3.76 -15.35
C PRO A 16 -12.43 -4.16 -15.42
N ARG A 17 -12.12 -5.16 -16.25
CA ARG A 17 -10.73 -5.65 -16.40
C ARG A 17 -9.74 -4.54 -16.76
N GLY A 18 -10.11 -3.63 -17.65
CA GLY A 18 -9.30 -2.47 -18.03
C GLY A 18 -8.98 -1.56 -16.85
N MET A 19 -9.96 -1.26 -16.01
CA MET A 19 -9.76 -0.43 -14.80
C MET A 19 -8.84 -1.12 -13.77
N ARG A 20 -8.97 -2.43 -13.60
CA ARG A 20 -8.08 -3.21 -12.70
C ARG A 20 -6.64 -3.15 -13.18
N ARG A 21 -6.44 -3.34 -14.48
CA ARG A 21 -5.14 -3.24 -15.12
C ARG A 21 -4.53 -1.87 -14.91
N GLN A 22 -5.26 -0.82 -15.28
CA GLN A 22 -4.79 0.57 -15.14
C GLN A 22 -4.45 0.94 -13.70
N ALA A 23 -5.27 0.51 -12.73
CA ALA A 23 -5.02 0.78 -11.31
C ALA A 23 -3.72 0.10 -10.82
N LEU A 24 -3.44 -1.13 -11.24
CA LEU A 24 -2.20 -1.84 -10.89
C LEU A 24 -0.99 -1.21 -11.58
N GLU A 25 -1.09 -0.84 -12.85
CA GLU A 25 -0.04 -0.14 -13.61
C GLU A 25 0.29 1.21 -12.95
N GLU A 26 -0.70 1.94 -12.51
CA GLU A 26 -0.50 3.20 -11.81
C GLU A 26 0.14 3.00 -10.43
N LEU A 27 -0.31 2.02 -9.66
CA LEU A 27 0.30 1.67 -8.38
C LEU A 27 1.78 1.29 -8.58
N PHE A 28 2.06 0.45 -9.60
CA PHE A 28 3.44 0.05 -9.95
C PHE A 28 4.30 1.26 -10.28
N SER A 29 3.87 2.09 -11.22
CA SER A 29 4.64 3.26 -11.67
C SER A 29 4.95 4.22 -10.52
N ARG A 30 3.98 4.45 -9.63
CA ARG A 30 4.16 5.32 -8.45
C ARG A 30 5.11 4.71 -7.42
N THR A 31 5.01 3.40 -7.21
CA THR A 31 5.90 2.67 -6.30
C THR A 31 7.33 2.68 -6.85
N ALA A 32 7.50 2.44 -8.14
CA ALA A 32 8.79 2.48 -8.83
C ALA A 32 9.44 3.87 -8.74
N ALA A 33 8.68 4.92 -8.98
CA ALA A 33 9.15 6.30 -8.83
C ALA A 33 9.55 6.62 -7.38
N ALA A 34 8.80 6.12 -6.39
CA ALA A 34 9.14 6.31 -4.97
C ALA A 34 10.45 5.63 -4.58
N PHE A 35 10.78 4.48 -5.21
CA PHE A 35 12.09 3.82 -5.07
C PHE A 35 13.21 4.48 -5.88
N GLY A 36 12.92 5.52 -6.67
CA GLY A 36 13.89 6.14 -7.56
C GLY A 36 14.30 5.27 -8.75
N SER A 37 13.47 4.33 -9.13
CA SER A 37 13.71 3.38 -10.23
C SER A 37 12.52 3.35 -11.18
N PRO A 38 12.38 4.36 -12.05
CA PRO A 38 11.32 4.34 -13.03
C PRO A 38 11.54 3.15 -13.98
N VAL A 39 10.63 2.19 -13.91
CA VAL A 39 10.59 1.03 -14.79
C VAL A 39 9.21 0.95 -15.43
N PRO A 40 9.07 0.39 -16.64
CA PRO A 40 7.77 0.20 -17.24
C PRO A 40 6.89 -0.70 -16.36
N PRO A 41 5.57 -0.50 -16.41
CA PRO A 41 4.63 -1.34 -15.67
C PRO A 41 4.69 -2.80 -16.15
N PRO A 42 4.22 -3.76 -15.32
CA PRO A 42 4.22 -5.18 -15.64
C PRO A 42 3.52 -5.48 -16.97
N ARG A 43 4.14 -6.34 -17.78
CA ARG A 43 3.64 -6.68 -19.12
C ARG A 43 2.80 -7.96 -19.16
N GLY A 44 2.70 -8.72 -18.07
CA GLY A 44 1.94 -9.96 -17.99
C GLY A 44 0.48 -9.79 -18.47
N GLU A 45 -0.09 -10.78 -19.13
CA GLU A 45 -1.48 -10.73 -19.63
C GLU A 45 -2.47 -10.93 -18.49
N ALA A 46 -2.20 -11.92 -17.63
CA ALA A 46 -3.05 -12.23 -16.48
C ALA A 46 -2.80 -11.28 -15.29
N GLN A 47 -3.87 -10.96 -14.56
CA GLN A 47 -3.79 -10.13 -13.35
C GLN A 47 -2.85 -10.73 -12.29
N ALA A 48 -2.84 -12.05 -12.14
CA ALA A 48 -2.00 -12.75 -11.19
C ALA A 48 -0.50 -12.59 -11.52
N GLU A 49 -0.13 -12.67 -12.80
CA GLU A 49 1.25 -12.48 -13.27
C GLU A 49 1.75 -11.07 -12.98
N ARG A 50 0.94 -10.06 -13.29
CA ARG A 50 1.25 -8.66 -13.00
C ARG A 50 1.42 -8.40 -11.52
N LEU A 51 0.57 -9.02 -10.70
CA LEU A 51 0.64 -8.89 -9.25
C LEU A 51 1.91 -9.55 -8.70
N ALA A 52 2.29 -10.73 -9.24
CA ALA A 52 3.51 -11.43 -8.88
C ALA A 52 4.76 -10.62 -9.27
N GLU A 53 4.75 -10.02 -10.47
CA GLU A 53 5.85 -9.16 -10.93
C GLU A 53 5.97 -7.91 -10.05
N TYR A 54 4.85 -7.25 -9.73
CA TYR A 54 4.81 -6.12 -8.80
C TYR A 54 5.36 -6.49 -7.42
N ALA A 55 4.95 -7.64 -6.87
CA ALA A 55 5.41 -8.10 -5.58
C ALA A 55 6.92 -8.37 -5.56
N ARG A 56 7.44 -9.03 -6.61
CA ARG A 56 8.87 -9.31 -6.77
C ARG A 56 9.69 -8.02 -6.85
N PHE A 57 9.30 -7.12 -7.75
CA PHE A 57 9.94 -5.82 -7.89
C PHE A 57 10.00 -5.06 -6.56
N THR A 58 8.86 -4.95 -5.90
CA THR A 58 8.75 -4.20 -4.63
C THR A 58 9.59 -4.85 -3.53
N ARG A 59 9.61 -6.18 -3.45
CA ARG A 59 10.46 -6.93 -2.52
C ARG A 59 11.94 -6.65 -2.76
N GLU A 60 12.41 -6.81 -4.00
CA GLU A 60 13.83 -6.60 -4.36
C GLU A 60 14.30 -5.18 -4.02
N ARG A 61 13.49 -4.17 -4.34
CA ARG A 61 13.81 -2.76 -4.03
C ARG A 61 13.82 -2.47 -2.54
N ALA A 62 12.84 -3.00 -1.80
CA ALA A 62 12.77 -2.87 -0.36
C ALA A 62 13.93 -3.57 0.35
N GLU A 63 14.26 -4.81 -0.05
CA GLU A 63 15.42 -5.55 0.48
C GLU A 63 16.72 -4.81 0.21
N GLY A 64 16.90 -4.28 -1.01
CA GLY A 64 18.06 -3.45 -1.35
C GLY A 64 18.19 -2.22 -0.45
N ALA A 65 17.11 -1.52 -0.19
CA ALA A 65 17.08 -0.37 0.72
C ALA A 65 17.39 -0.77 2.18
N LEU A 66 16.86 -1.92 2.62
CA LEU A 66 17.08 -2.45 3.97
C LEU A 66 18.52 -2.97 4.18
N LYS A 67 19.12 -3.58 3.14
CA LYS A 67 20.51 -4.10 3.18
C LYS A 67 21.56 -2.98 3.24
N ARG A 68 21.36 -1.89 2.52
CA ARG A 68 22.25 -0.72 2.57
C ARG A 68 22.43 -0.19 4.00
N ARG A 69 21.42 -0.36 4.86
CA ARG A 69 21.50 -0.04 6.29
C ARG A 69 22.43 -0.97 7.10
N SER A 70 22.56 -2.25 6.69
CA SER A 70 23.32 -3.27 7.45
C SER A 70 24.81 -3.32 7.04
N GLY A 71 25.16 -2.74 5.89
CA GLY A 71 26.48 -2.90 5.26
C GLY A 71 27.47 -1.75 5.51
N GLY A 72 27.30 -0.98 6.56
CA GLY A 72 28.28 0.03 6.98
C GLY A 72 29.63 -0.62 7.30
N LYS A 73 30.49 -0.84 6.28
CA LYS A 73 31.90 -1.12 6.51
C LYS A 73 32.49 0.08 7.24
N THR A 74 33.03 -0.14 8.41
CA THR A 74 33.97 0.81 9.05
C THR A 74 35.13 1.00 8.09
N SER A 75 35.15 2.14 7.37
CA SER A 75 36.35 2.58 6.69
C SER A 75 37.38 2.89 7.77
N LYS A 76 38.66 2.50 7.57
CA LYS A 76 39.76 2.74 8.49
C LYS A 76 40.01 4.23 8.77
N ASP A 77 39.36 5.13 8.05
CA ASP A 77 39.54 6.58 8.12
C ASP A 77 38.42 7.30 8.89
N GLY A 78 37.71 6.60 9.81
CA GLY A 78 36.82 7.23 10.77
C GLY A 78 35.54 7.91 10.22
N ALA A 79 35.32 7.91 8.92
CA ALA A 79 34.08 8.41 8.31
C ALA A 79 33.09 7.25 8.11
N VAL A 80 32.15 7.11 9.03
CA VAL A 80 31.04 6.16 8.93
C VAL A 80 30.07 6.65 7.85
N ALA A 81 30.32 6.22 6.60
CA ALA A 81 29.36 6.38 5.50
C ALA A 81 28.29 5.29 5.60
N GLY A 82 27.62 5.18 6.75
CA GLY A 82 26.41 4.38 6.91
C GLY A 82 25.22 5.21 6.45
N GLU A 83 24.49 4.74 5.41
CA GLU A 83 23.23 5.35 5.00
C GLU A 83 22.32 5.53 6.25
N ARG A 84 22.00 6.78 6.54
CA ARG A 84 21.38 7.24 7.78
C ARG A 84 19.96 6.68 7.94
N PRO A 85 19.45 6.52 9.18
CA PRO A 85 18.03 6.30 9.45
C PRO A 85 17.11 7.27 8.68
N ALA A 86 17.62 8.45 8.36
CA ALA A 86 16.98 9.45 7.52
C ALA A 86 16.58 8.95 6.13
N ASP A 87 17.32 8.02 5.52
CA ASP A 87 17.06 7.57 4.14
C ASP A 87 15.88 6.60 4.06
N LEU A 88 15.73 5.69 5.02
CA LEU A 88 14.55 4.83 5.10
C LEU A 88 13.29 5.63 5.43
N ALA A 89 13.37 6.57 6.37
CA ALA A 89 12.27 7.46 6.67
C ALA A 89 11.89 8.34 5.47
N ALA A 90 12.88 8.77 4.67
CA ALA A 90 12.63 9.49 3.43
C ALA A 90 11.95 8.59 2.37
N LEU A 91 12.39 7.31 2.26
CA LEU A 91 11.76 6.34 1.37
C LEU A 91 10.31 6.05 1.81
N GLU A 92 10.06 5.80 3.11
CA GLU A 92 8.71 5.62 3.64
C GLU A 92 7.81 6.83 3.32
N ARG A 93 8.32 8.05 3.50
CA ARG A 93 7.58 9.27 3.14
C ARG A 93 7.28 9.36 1.65
N ARG A 94 8.19 8.91 0.76
CA ARG A 94 7.94 8.88 -0.69
C ARG A 94 6.86 7.86 -1.03
N LEU A 95 6.95 6.63 -0.51
CA LEU A 95 5.94 5.58 -0.68
C LEU A 95 4.57 6.04 -0.19
N TYR A 96 4.52 6.60 1.02
CA TYR A 96 3.29 7.15 1.60
C TYR A 96 2.67 8.23 0.70
N ARG A 97 3.46 9.21 0.26
CA ARG A 97 2.96 10.30 -0.61
C ARG A 97 2.45 9.80 -1.95
N ALA A 98 3.17 8.85 -2.56
CA ALA A 98 2.79 8.23 -3.82
C ALA A 98 1.41 7.56 -3.72
N ALA A 99 1.19 6.76 -2.69
CA ALA A 99 -0.07 6.08 -2.44
C ALA A 99 -1.19 7.02 -1.97
N ARG A 100 -0.87 8.05 -1.18
CA ARG A 100 -1.85 9.07 -0.75
C ARG A 100 -2.43 9.83 -1.94
N GLY A 101 -1.60 10.19 -2.91
CA GLY A 101 -2.07 10.82 -4.15
C GLY A 101 -3.01 9.92 -4.96
N LEU A 102 -2.71 8.61 -5.03
CA LEU A 102 -3.59 7.62 -5.65
C LEU A 102 -4.91 7.50 -4.88
N GLY A 103 -4.86 7.35 -3.56
CA GLY A 103 -6.06 7.27 -2.71
C GLY A 103 -6.97 8.50 -2.84
N GLY A 104 -6.38 9.71 -2.89
CA GLY A 104 -7.14 10.94 -3.08
C GLY A 104 -7.90 10.99 -4.40
N ARG A 105 -7.29 10.54 -5.50
CA ARG A 105 -7.99 10.44 -6.80
C ARG A 105 -9.09 9.39 -6.77
N LEU A 106 -8.83 8.20 -6.22
CA LEU A 106 -9.83 7.15 -6.09
C LEU A 106 -11.00 7.60 -5.21
N ARG A 107 -10.74 8.39 -4.16
CA ARG A 107 -11.78 9.04 -3.36
C ARG A 107 -12.74 9.85 -4.22
N LEU A 108 -12.21 10.72 -5.09
CA LEU A 108 -13.02 11.57 -5.98
C LEU A 108 -13.77 10.73 -7.04
N GLN A 109 -13.09 9.78 -7.67
CA GLN A 109 -13.67 8.91 -8.69
C GLN A 109 -14.82 8.06 -8.14
N LEU A 110 -14.66 7.49 -6.94
CA LEU A 110 -15.67 6.66 -6.28
C LEU A 110 -16.68 7.48 -5.47
N GLY A 111 -16.50 8.79 -5.33
CA GLY A 111 -17.38 9.68 -4.58
C GLY A 111 -17.39 9.38 -3.08
N VAL A 112 -16.26 8.92 -2.50
CA VAL A 112 -16.15 8.53 -1.09
C VAL A 112 -16.25 9.76 -0.16
N ARG A 113 -17.17 9.71 0.82
CA ARG A 113 -17.46 10.84 1.73
C ARG A 113 -17.41 10.45 3.20
N THR A 114 -17.86 9.24 3.53
CA THR A 114 -18.04 8.76 4.91
C THR A 114 -16.97 7.71 5.29
N PRO A 115 -16.68 7.48 6.60
CA PRO A 115 -15.80 6.42 7.04
C PRO A 115 -16.22 5.03 6.55
N ALA A 116 -17.52 4.73 6.57
CA ALA A 116 -18.03 3.47 6.05
C ALA A 116 -17.72 3.29 4.55
N GLU A 117 -17.89 4.36 3.75
CA GLU A 117 -17.54 4.34 2.32
C GLU A 117 -16.02 4.20 2.09
N VAL A 118 -15.17 4.75 2.95
CA VAL A 118 -13.71 4.53 2.91
C VAL A 118 -13.40 3.05 3.04
N MET A 119 -14.01 2.35 4.00
CA MET A 119 -13.78 0.91 4.21
C MET A 119 -14.32 0.06 3.07
N VAL A 120 -15.44 0.46 2.48
CA VAL A 120 -15.99 -0.20 1.28
C VAL A 120 -15.06 0.01 0.08
N ALA A 121 -14.59 1.23 -0.17
CA ALA A 121 -13.65 1.54 -1.25
C ALA A 121 -12.32 0.79 -1.07
N ALA A 122 -11.77 0.80 0.14
CA ALA A 122 -10.58 0.03 0.48
C ALA A 122 -10.78 -1.46 0.18
N ARG A 123 -11.89 -2.07 0.61
CA ARG A 123 -12.19 -3.49 0.31
C ARG A 123 -12.19 -3.78 -1.18
N ILE A 124 -12.78 -2.90 -1.99
CA ILE A 124 -12.82 -3.06 -3.45
C ILE A 124 -11.39 -3.03 -4.02
N ILE A 125 -10.57 -2.07 -3.60
CA ILE A 125 -9.20 -1.87 -4.09
C ILE A 125 -8.30 -3.04 -3.66
N TYR A 126 -8.31 -3.39 -2.38
CA TYR A 126 -7.47 -4.46 -1.82
C TYR A 126 -7.81 -5.83 -2.41
N ARG A 127 -9.08 -6.08 -2.71
CA ARG A 127 -9.50 -7.31 -3.42
C ARG A 127 -8.82 -7.45 -4.78
N GLN A 128 -8.56 -6.34 -5.50
CA GLN A 128 -7.84 -6.38 -6.79
C GLN A 128 -6.36 -6.73 -6.61
N LEU A 129 -5.83 -6.58 -5.40
CA LEU A 129 -4.45 -6.91 -5.02
C LEU A 129 -4.33 -8.28 -4.34
N GLY A 130 -5.39 -9.10 -4.37
CA GLY A 130 -5.39 -10.39 -3.70
C GLY A 130 -5.39 -10.33 -2.17
N ILE A 131 -5.93 -9.25 -1.61
CA ILE A 131 -5.99 -9.01 -0.16
C ILE A 131 -7.44 -9.08 0.31
N ASP A 132 -7.73 -9.98 1.27
CA ASP A 132 -9.04 -10.05 1.94
C ASP A 132 -9.11 -8.98 3.04
N PHE A 133 -9.56 -7.81 2.67
CA PHE A 133 -9.66 -6.65 3.56
C PHE A 133 -11.05 -6.58 4.19
N ARG A 134 -11.10 -6.51 5.52
CA ARG A 134 -12.31 -6.32 6.31
C ARG A 134 -12.13 -5.11 7.21
N GLY A 135 -12.80 -4.02 6.90
CA GLY A 135 -12.78 -2.80 7.69
C GLY A 135 -14.19 -2.41 8.13
N SER A 136 -14.31 -1.88 9.33
CA SER A 136 -15.53 -1.33 9.94
C SER A 136 -15.49 0.20 10.01
N ALA A 137 -16.62 0.83 10.21
CA ALA A 137 -16.76 2.29 10.18
C ALA A 137 -16.03 3.00 11.34
N ASP A 138 -15.79 2.30 12.43
CA ASP A 138 -15.00 2.76 13.60
C ASP A 138 -13.49 2.73 13.38
N GLY A 139 -13.05 2.16 12.25
CA GLY A 139 -11.64 2.13 11.86
C GLY A 139 -10.93 0.82 12.15
N GLU A 140 -11.59 -0.19 12.72
CA GLU A 140 -10.98 -1.51 12.86
C GLU A 140 -10.79 -2.18 11.52
N ILE A 141 -9.61 -2.80 11.33
CA ILE A 141 -9.22 -3.49 10.08
C ILE A 141 -8.63 -4.84 10.42
N VAL A 142 -9.16 -5.88 9.75
CA VAL A 142 -8.65 -7.25 9.81
C VAL A 142 -8.37 -7.73 8.38
N ILE A 143 -7.18 -8.30 8.16
CA ILE A 143 -6.77 -8.89 6.87
C ILE A 143 -6.37 -10.35 7.12
N PRO A 144 -7.29 -11.31 6.97
CA PRO A 144 -7.01 -12.73 7.21
C PRO A 144 -6.16 -13.37 6.11
N ARG A 145 -6.15 -12.78 4.90
CA ARG A 145 -5.35 -13.27 3.76
C ARG A 145 -4.78 -12.11 2.97
N CYS A 146 -3.48 -12.19 2.65
CA CYS A 146 -2.77 -11.22 1.86
C CYS A 146 -1.84 -11.93 0.90
N PHE A 147 -1.98 -11.68 -0.40
CA PHE A 147 -1.09 -12.23 -1.43
C PHE A 147 0.39 -11.94 -1.13
N PHE A 148 0.68 -10.76 -0.66
CA PHE A 148 2.06 -10.32 -0.40
C PHE A 148 2.69 -11.00 0.82
N ALA A 149 1.89 -11.58 1.73
CA ALA A 149 2.42 -12.24 2.92
C ALA A 149 3.27 -13.49 2.59
N SER A 150 3.04 -14.12 1.44
CA SER A 150 3.85 -15.23 0.94
C SER A 150 5.15 -14.79 0.23
N VAL A 151 5.26 -13.50 -0.07
CA VAL A 151 6.40 -12.95 -0.84
C VAL A 151 7.32 -12.07 0.04
N TYR A 152 6.74 -11.32 0.98
CA TYR A 152 7.46 -10.33 1.77
C TYR A 152 7.96 -10.91 3.09
N THR A 153 9.18 -10.52 3.48
CA THR A 153 9.65 -10.68 4.86
C THR A 153 8.95 -9.67 5.78
N PRO A 154 8.95 -9.87 7.12
CA PRO A 154 8.38 -8.91 8.07
C PRO A 154 8.92 -7.49 7.88
N ARG A 155 10.23 -7.35 7.66
CA ARG A 155 10.89 -6.04 7.45
C ARG A 155 10.45 -5.37 6.15
N VAL A 156 10.35 -6.13 5.05
CA VAL A 156 9.82 -5.64 3.77
C VAL A 156 8.38 -5.20 3.93
N CYS A 157 7.53 -6.04 4.54
CA CYS A 157 6.13 -5.73 4.78
C CYS A 157 5.98 -4.44 5.63
N ALA A 158 6.78 -4.28 6.68
CA ALA A 158 6.77 -3.08 7.51
C ALA A 158 7.09 -1.80 6.71
N LEU A 159 8.13 -1.84 5.87
CA LEU A 159 8.52 -0.71 5.01
C LEU A 159 7.44 -0.39 3.97
N VAL A 160 6.97 -1.42 3.25
CA VAL A 160 6.01 -1.27 2.14
C VAL A 160 4.62 -0.88 2.64
N SER A 161 4.26 -1.18 3.90
CA SER A 161 2.99 -0.73 4.50
C SER A 161 2.83 0.80 4.58
N ALA A 162 3.89 1.56 4.26
CA ALA A 162 3.76 2.99 3.98
C ALA A 162 2.80 3.29 2.82
N LEU A 163 2.69 2.36 1.83
CA LEU A 163 1.70 2.46 0.74
C LEU A 163 0.27 2.31 1.28
N ASP A 164 0.03 1.36 2.17
CA ASP A 164 -1.29 1.15 2.79
C ASP A 164 -1.70 2.37 3.62
N ARG A 165 -0.77 2.89 4.43
CA ARG A 165 -0.97 4.12 5.22
C ARG A 165 -1.33 5.30 4.33
N GLY A 166 -0.62 5.47 3.22
CA GLY A 166 -0.87 6.53 2.25
C GLY A 166 -2.22 6.37 1.54
N LEU A 167 -2.52 5.17 1.04
CA LEU A 167 -3.76 4.89 0.32
C LEU A 167 -4.99 5.18 1.16
N LEU A 168 -5.04 4.66 2.40
CA LEU A 168 -6.18 4.90 3.30
C LEU A 168 -6.29 6.36 3.71
N ALA A 169 -5.17 7.04 4.01
CA ALA A 169 -5.18 8.47 4.28
C ALA A 169 -5.68 9.29 3.09
N GLY A 170 -5.34 8.90 1.87
CA GLY A 170 -5.87 9.52 0.65
C GLY A 170 -7.36 9.30 0.46
N LEU A 171 -7.84 8.07 0.60
CA LEU A 171 -9.27 7.71 0.52
C LEU A 171 -10.11 8.43 1.56
N ALA A 172 -9.61 8.59 2.77
CA ALA A 172 -10.31 9.25 3.87
C ALA A 172 -10.22 10.80 3.83
N GLY A 173 -9.25 11.34 3.05
CA GLY A 173 -8.95 12.77 3.05
C GLY A 173 -8.07 13.21 4.22
N GLY A 174 -7.47 12.28 4.92
CA GLY A 174 -6.59 12.45 6.06
C GLY A 174 -6.74 11.29 7.03
N GLY A 175 -5.85 11.20 8.01
CA GLY A 175 -5.88 10.16 9.02
C GLY A 175 -4.62 9.29 9.03
N GLU A 176 -4.58 8.36 9.96
CA GLU A 176 -3.44 7.50 10.22
C GLU A 176 -3.85 6.03 10.34
N LEU A 177 -3.16 5.16 9.61
CA LEU A 177 -3.28 3.71 9.75
C LEU A 177 -2.14 3.18 10.62
N ARG A 178 -2.47 2.48 11.68
CA ARG A 178 -1.52 1.82 12.58
C ARG A 178 -1.74 0.32 12.57
N PHE A 179 -0.69 -0.43 12.19
CA PHE A 179 -0.69 -1.89 12.29
C PHE A 179 -0.34 -2.32 13.71
N VAL A 180 -1.14 -3.22 14.25
CA VAL A 180 -0.92 -3.86 15.56
C VAL A 180 -0.16 -5.17 15.38
N GLN A 181 -0.48 -5.94 14.32
CA GLN A 181 0.18 -7.19 13.96
C GLN A 181 0.11 -7.45 12.46
N ARG A 182 1.00 -8.29 11.93
CA ARG A 182 1.06 -8.63 10.50
C ARG A 182 1.19 -10.12 10.27
N LEU A 183 0.54 -10.62 9.21
CA LEU A 183 0.68 -12.01 8.76
C LEU A 183 2.13 -12.45 8.57
N THR A 184 2.99 -11.55 8.07
CA THR A 184 4.43 -11.81 7.87
C THR A 184 5.20 -12.02 9.18
N GLU A 185 4.63 -11.67 10.32
CA GLU A 185 5.19 -11.87 11.66
C GLU A 185 4.76 -13.22 12.27
N GLY A 186 4.12 -14.10 11.49
CA GLY A 186 3.65 -15.41 11.94
C GLY A 186 2.29 -15.39 12.65
N THR A 187 1.57 -14.27 12.56
CA THR A 187 0.22 -14.16 13.14
C THR A 187 -0.85 -14.70 12.18
N CYS A 188 -2.04 -15.01 12.68
CA CYS A 188 -3.16 -15.54 11.89
C CYS A 188 -3.79 -14.50 10.92
N CYS A 189 -3.56 -13.22 11.16
CA CYS A 189 -4.09 -12.12 10.35
C CYS A 189 -3.30 -10.84 10.58
N CYS A 190 -3.37 -9.87 9.64
CA CYS A 190 -3.00 -8.52 10.00
C CYS A 190 -4.16 -7.86 10.76
N ARG A 191 -3.82 -7.11 11.81
CA ARG A 191 -4.74 -6.20 12.49
C ARG A 191 -4.19 -4.79 12.43
N ALA A 192 -5.07 -3.85 12.15
CA ALA A 192 -4.73 -2.44 12.10
C ALA A 192 -5.91 -1.60 12.57
N HIS A 193 -5.63 -0.38 12.95
CA HIS A 193 -6.64 0.62 13.29
C HIS A 193 -6.41 1.89 12.47
N PHE A 194 -7.49 2.41 11.89
CA PHE A 194 -7.45 3.65 11.11
C PHE A 194 -8.17 4.75 11.87
N VAL A 195 -7.42 5.76 12.28
CA VAL A 195 -7.96 6.96 12.94
C VAL A 195 -8.08 8.06 11.90
N LYS A 196 -9.31 8.48 11.63
CA LYS A 196 -9.55 9.62 10.74
C LYS A 196 -8.95 10.89 11.36
N GLY A 197 -8.17 11.62 10.58
CA GLY A 197 -7.68 12.95 11.01
C GLY A 197 -8.85 13.89 11.27
N ARG A 198 -8.75 14.70 12.29
CA ARG A 198 -9.64 15.87 12.42
C ARG A 198 -9.29 16.83 11.26
N LEU A 199 -10.31 17.24 10.51
CA LEU A 199 -10.23 18.30 9.52
C LEU A 199 -10.01 19.62 10.23
#